data_573a269d5fd2ad57e4d2ee14f0c74091
#
_entry.id   573a269d5fd2ad57e4d2ee14f0c74091
#
_cell.length_a   1.000
_cell.length_b   1.000
_cell.length_c   1.000
_cell.angle_alpha   90.00
_cell.angle_beta   90.00
_cell.angle_gamma   90.00
#
_symmetry.space_group_name_H-M   'P 1'
#
loop_
_entity.id
_entity.type
_entity.pdbx_description
1 polymer ?
#
loop_
_entity_poly.entity_id
_entity_poly.type
_entity_poly.pdbx_seq_one_letter_code
_entity_poly.pdbx_strand_id
1 'polypeptide(L)'
;MGGAVLKRRGSGILLHISSLPSPFGIGDMGEGAYRFVDFLAAAGQCFWQILPVHLTAPYNDNSPYMGISAFAGNPLFISPVLLIQEGLLKEREIGGVPPFSQGAVDYLRATAYKEKILTVAWRRFKGRAKKDLFSRWEKFCMENGFWLDGFSLFRALQLRFQNISWSEWPRELRDRRYEALRAAKKELSDEIRREQFHQFLFFDQWRLLKKYCHDRGILIVRLSED
;
A
#
# COMPACT_ATOMS: atom_id res chain seq x y z
N MET A 1 -0.64 12.98 -18.65
CA MET A 1 -1.93 13.69 -18.54
C MET A 1 -1.93 14.69 -17.36
N GLY A 2 -0.92 15.54 -17.25
CA GLY A 2 -0.74 16.48 -16.12
C GLY A 2 -1.24 17.91 -16.35
N GLY A 3 -1.62 18.29 -17.57
CA GLY A 3 -1.87 19.70 -17.93
C GLY A 3 -3.28 20.27 -17.72
N ALA A 4 -4.28 19.44 -17.38
CA ALA A 4 -5.67 19.92 -17.29
C ALA A 4 -6.11 20.36 -15.88
N VAL A 5 -5.44 19.88 -14.84
CA VAL A 5 -5.81 20.14 -13.42
C VAL A 5 -5.53 21.58 -13.01
N LEU A 6 -4.47 22.19 -13.52
CA LEU A 6 -4.04 23.54 -13.13
C LEU A 6 -4.82 24.69 -13.80
N LYS A 7 -5.76 24.43 -14.70
CA LYS A 7 -6.57 25.47 -15.35
C LYS A 7 -7.81 25.91 -14.55
N ARG A 8 -8.17 25.19 -13.47
CA ARG A 8 -9.32 25.54 -12.63
C ARG A 8 -8.83 26.13 -11.31
N ARG A 9 -9.25 27.34 -11.00
CA ARG A 9 -9.07 27.93 -9.66
C ARG A 9 -9.97 27.17 -8.68
N GLY A 10 -9.42 26.73 -7.56
CA GLY A 10 -10.15 26.02 -6.50
C GLY A 10 -9.33 25.98 -5.23
N SER A 11 -9.98 25.69 -4.13
CA SER A 11 -9.35 25.45 -2.83
C SER A 11 -9.26 23.96 -2.54
N GLY A 12 -8.36 23.56 -1.64
CA GLY A 12 -8.19 22.21 -1.22
C GLY A 12 -7.48 22.11 0.12
N ILE A 13 -7.42 20.90 0.66
CA ILE A 13 -6.75 20.61 1.93
C ILE A 13 -5.59 19.65 1.68
N LEU A 14 -4.42 19.97 2.24
CA LEU A 14 -3.32 19.04 2.36
C LEU A 14 -3.50 18.20 3.62
N LEU A 15 -3.75 16.92 3.46
CA LEU A 15 -3.80 15.95 4.56
C LEU A 15 -3.35 14.59 4.05
N HIS A 16 -2.21 14.09 4.56
CA HIS A 16 -1.73 12.78 4.14
C HIS A 16 -2.61 11.65 4.69
N ILE A 17 -2.72 10.54 3.95
CA ILE A 17 -3.55 9.38 4.33
C ILE A 17 -3.20 8.87 5.73
N SER A 18 -1.90 8.83 6.09
CA SER A 18 -1.46 8.38 7.43
C SER A 18 -2.03 9.19 8.58
N SER A 19 -2.44 10.44 8.33
CA SER A 19 -2.98 11.37 9.33
C SER A 19 -4.51 11.30 9.48
N LEU A 20 -5.18 10.47 8.67
CA LEU A 20 -6.61 10.26 8.79
C LEU A 20 -6.94 9.46 10.05
N PRO A 21 -8.10 9.70 10.69
CA PRO A 21 -8.55 8.89 11.80
C PRO A 21 -8.70 7.41 11.41
N SER A 22 -8.09 6.53 12.20
CA SER A 22 -8.21 5.09 12.02
C SER A 22 -7.98 4.38 13.36
N PRO A 23 -8.73 3.33 13.69
CA PRO A 23 -8.49 2.56 14.91
C PRO A 23 -7.23 1.69 14.82
N PHE A 24 -6.59 1.60 13.65
CA PHE A 24 -5.51 0.67 13.37
C PHE A 24 -4.10 1.28 13.51
N GLY A 25 -3.98 2.41 14.20
CA GLY A 25 -2.71 3.05 14.54
C GLY A 25 -2.09 3.93 13.47
N ILE A 26 -2.64 3.91 12.26
CA ILE A 26 -2.27 4.75 11.13
C ILE A 26 -3.49 4.94 10.23
N GLY A 27 -3.66 6.11 9.66
CA GLY A 27 -4.69 6.36 8.66
C GLY A 27 -4.55 5.44 7.46
N ASP A 28 -5.67 4.98 6.91
CA ASP A 28 -5.71 4.07 5.77
C ASP A 28 -6.83 4.44 4.78
N MET A 29 -6.95 3.68 3.69
CA MET A 29 -7.95 3.89 2.63
C MET A 29 -9.35 3.38 3.00
N GLY A 30 -9.65 3.31 4.31
CA GLY A 30 -10.96 2.90 4.84
C GLY A 30 -11.90 4.06 5.12
N GLU A 31 -12.81 3.84 6.07
CA GLU A 31 -13.89 4.77 6.41
C GLU A 31 -13.42 6.20 6.65
N GLY A 32 -12.28 6.39 7.35
CA GLY A 32 -11.73 7.72 7.61
C GLY A 32 -11.44 8.50 6.33
N ALA A 33 -10.93 7.83 5.29
CA ALA A 33 -10.65 8.45 4.00
C ALA A 33 -11.94 8.83 3.26
N TYR A 34 -12.93 7.95 3.24
CA TYR A 34 -14.22 8.23 2.59
C TYR A 34 -14.97 9.38 3.28
N ARG A 35 -15.01 9.39 4.61
CA ARG A 35 -15.62 10.48 5.39
C ARG A 35 -14.90 11.81 5.16
N PHE A 36 -13.58 11.79 5.01
CA PHE A 36 -12.82 13.00 4.69
C PHE A 36 -13.16 13.54 3.29
N VAL A 37 -13.36 12.67 2.30
CA VAL A 37 -13.82 13.06 0.97
C VAL A 37 -15.21 13.68 1.02
N ASP A 38 -16.13 13.11 1.80
CA ASP A 38 -17.48 13.68 1.99
C ASP A 38 -17.42 15.06 2.66
N PHE A 39 -16.53 15.21 3.65
CA PHE A 39 -16.29 16.52 4.29
C PHE A 39 -15.74 17.54 3.28
N LEU A 40 -14.77 17.18 2.45
CA LEU A 40 -14.23 18.08 1.43
C LEU A 40 -15.31 18.53 0.44
N ALA A 41 -16.16 17.61 -0.01
CA ALA A 41 -17.25 17.91 -0.93
C ALA A 41 -18.28 18.86 -0.27
N ALA A 42 -18.70 18.57 0.97
CA ALA A 42 -19.63 19.40 1.72
C ALA A 42 -19.06 20.80 2.02
N ALA A 43 -17.74 20.91 2.21
CA ALA A 43 -17.03 22.18 2.44
C ALA A 43 -16.70 22.94 1.12
N GLY A 44 -17.18 22.48 -0.04
CA GLY A 44 -16.95 23.12 -1.33
C GLY A 44 -15.49 23.08 -1.81
N GLN A 45 -14.67 22.17 -1.25
CA GLN A 45 -13.30 22.00 -1.69
C GLN A 45 -13.24 21.26 -3.03
N CYS A 46 -12.19 21.52 -3.82
CA CYS A 46 -11.97 20.87 -5.11
C CYS A 46 -10.79 19.91 -5.10
N PHE A 47 -9.88 20.07 -4.16
CA PHE A 47 -8.62 19.34 -4.13
C PHE A 47 -8.36 18.68 -2.78
N TRP A 48 -7.90 17.44 -2.84
CA TRP A 48 -7.25 16.77 -1.73
C TRP A 48 -5.77 16.58 -2.07
N GLN A 49 -4.90 17.34 -1.41
CA GLN A 49 -3.46 17.20 -1.59
C GLN A 49 -2.92 16.17 -0.60
N ILE A 50 -2.17 15.21 -1.12
CA ILE A 50 -1.51 14.16 -0.33
C ILE A 50 -0.01 14.14 -0.61
N LEU A 51 0.75 13.64 0.35
CA LEU A 51 2.16 13.30 0.17
C LEU A 51 2.27 11.99 -0.64
N PRO A 52 3.46 11.64 -1.15
CA PRO A 52 3.66 10.36 -1.83
C PRO A 52 3.20 9.18 -1.00
N VAL A 53 2.52 8.21 -1.63
CA VAL A 53 1.91 7.04 -0.96
C VAL A 53 2.70 5.75 -1.19
N HIS A 54 3.96 5.87 -1.60
CA HIS A 54 4.81 4.73 -1.83
C HIS A 54 5.33 4.11 -0.53
N LEU A 55 5.89 2.90 -0.66
CA LEU A 55 6.43 2.16 0.48
C LEU A 55 7.60 2.91 1.11
N THR A 56 7.48 3.20 2.40
CA THR A 56 8.50 3.85 3.23
C THR A 56 9.33 2.82 3.99
N ALA A 57 10.43 3.26 4.58
CA ALA A 57 11.30 2.39 5.35
C ALA A 57 11.65 3.00 6.72
N PRO A 58 11.73 2.19 7.79
CA PRO A 58 12.06 2.67 9.14
C PRO A 58 13.41 3.38 9.23
N TYR A 59 14.42 2.96 8.45
CA TYR A 59 15.75 3.59 8.43
C TYR A 59 15.75 5.00 7.81
N ASN A 60 14.63 5.42 7.23
CA ASN A 60 14.38 6.77 6.72
C ASN A 60 13.26 7.46 7.49
N ASP A 61 13.06 7.13 8.76
CA ASP A 61 12.01 7.65 9.65
C ASP A 61 10.60 7.58 9.03
N ASN A 62 10.38 6.60 8.15
CA ASN A 62 9.16 6.46 7.35
C ASN A 62 8.77 7.72 6.56
N SER A 63 9.76 8.52 6.16
CA SER A 63 9.55 9.71 5.36
C SER A 63 8.83 9.37 4.05
N PRO A 64 7.72 10.06 3.72
CA PRO A 64 7.03 9.85 2.47
C PRO A 64 7.84 10.29 1.24
N TYR A 65 8.90 11.06 1.44
CA TYR A 65 9.79 11.52 0.35
C TYR A 65 10.96 10.56 0.07
N MET A 66 11.18 9.58 0.94
CA MET A 66 12.28 8.62 0.83
C MET A 66 11.74 7.20 0.64
N GLY A 67 10.88 7.02 -0.35
CA GLY A 67 10.33 5.71 -0.69
C GLY A 67 11.36 4.78 -1.31
N ILE A 68 11.20 3.49 -1.08
CA ILE A 68 12.09 2.45 -1.64
C ILE A 68 11.74 2.06 -3.07
N SER A 69 10.64 2.57 -3.61
CA SER A 69 10.18 2.33 -4.98
C SER A 69 9.29 3.47 -5.45
N ALA A 70 9.49 3.92 -6.68
CA ALA A 70 8.63 4.92 -7.33
C ALA A 70 7.24 4.36 -7.72
N PHE A 71 7.09 3.04 -7.80
CA PHE A 71 5.86 2.38 -8.26
C PHE A 71 5.05 1.77 -7.11
N ALA A 72 5.72 1.17 -6.12
CA ALA A 72 5.07 0.36 -5.11
C ALA A 72 4.34 1.21 -4.07
N GLY A 73 3.06 0.88 -3.82
CA GLY A 73 2.26 1.49 -2.78
C GLY A 73 2.60 0.99 -1.38
N ASN A 74 2.29 1.79 -0.36
CA ASN A 74 2.57 1.45 1.02
C ASN A 74 1.45 0.55 1.61
N PRO A 75 1.75 -0.71 1.96
CA PRO A 75 0.75 -1.63 2.52
C PRO A 75 0.13 -1.15 3.83
N LEU A 76 0.75 -0.22 4.55
CA LEU A 76 0.19 0.36 5.77
C LEU A 76 -1.13 1.10 5.52
N PHE A 77 -1.36 1.59 4.30
CA PHE A 77 -2.60 2.27 3.92
C PHE A 77 -3.72 1.32 3.49
N ILE A 78 -3.48 0.02 3.44
CA ILE A 78 -4.54 -0.97 3.18
C ILE A 78 -5.49 -1.01 4.38
N SER A 79 -6.78 -0.82 4.13
CA SER A 79 -7.81 -0.86 5.16
C SER A 79 -8.19 -2.30 5.52
N PRO A 80 -8.09 -2.71 6.79
CA PRO A 80 -8.54 -4.01 7.25
C PRO A 80 -10.06 -4.22 7.09
N VAL A 81 -10.84 -3.15 7.22
CA VAL A 81 -12.31 -3.21 7.05
C VAL A 81 -12.69 -3.57 5.63
N LEU A 82 -12.02 -2.99 4.63
CA LEU A 82 -12.24 -3.35 3.22
C LEU A 82 -11.84 -4.80 2.94
N LEU A 83 -10.84 -5.34 3.62
CA LEU A 83 -10.48 -6.76 3.51
C LEU A 83 -11.55 -7.70 4.09
N ILE A 84 -12.32 -7.25 5.09
CA ILE A 84 -13.50 -8.00 5.57
C ILE A 84 -14.58 -8.04 4.51
N GLN A 85 -14.88 -6.92 3.87
CA GLN A 85 -15.88 -6.83 2.80
C GLN A 85 -15.53 -7.74 1.61
N GLU A 86 -14.25 -7.85 1.28
CA GLU A 86 -13.74 -8.79 0.26
C GLU A 86 -13.74 -10.27 0.72
N GLY A 87 -14.01 -10.54 2.00
CA GLY A 87 -13.99 -11.88 2.58
C GLY A 87 -12.58 -12.41 2.88
N LEU A 88 -11.58 -11.54 2.84
CA LEU A 88 -10.18 -11.88 3.15
C LEU A 88 -9.89 -11.88 4.65
N LEU A 89 -10.73 -11.22 5.46
CA LEU A 89 -10.66 -11.20 6.91
C LEU A 89 -12.06 -11.44 7.51
N LYS A 90 -12.09 -11.77 8.79
CA LYS A 90 -13.30 -11.76 9.63
C LYS A 90 -13.15 -10.67 10.68
N GLU A 91 -14.27 -10.11 11.18
CA GLU A 91 -14.25 -9.07 12.21
C GLU A 91 -13.41 -9.45 13.44
N ARG A 92 -13.54 -10.69 13.92
CA ARG A 92 -12.76 -11.20 15.06
C ARG A 92 -11.23 -11.19 14.84
N GLU A 93 -10.77 -11.14 13.58
CA GLU A 93 -9.33 -11.19 13.23
C GLU A 93 -8.69 -9.82 13.23
N ILE A 94 -9.49 -8.76 13.10
CA ILE A 94 -9.05 -7.38 13.30
C ILE A 94 -9.21 -6.92 14.76
N GLY A 95 -9.80 -7.74 15.62
CA GLY A 95 -9.86 -7.50 17.06
C GLY A 95 -8.48 -7.55 17.72
N GLY A 96 -8.40 -7.10 18.98
CA GLY A 96 -7.13 -7.03 19.71
C GLY A 96 -6.18 -5.96 19.14
N VAL A 97 -6.75 -4.87 18.62
CA VAL A 97 -6.00 -3.68 18.22
C VAL A 97 -5.23 -3.18 19.43
N PRO A 98 -3.89 -3.00 19.35
CA PRO A 98 -3.13 -2.38 20.41
C PRO A 98 -3.66 -0.98 20.71
N PRO A 99 -3.56 -0.48 21.95
CA PRO A 99 -3.88 0.90 22.24
C PRO A 99 -2.89 1.81 21.50
N PHE A 100 -3.38 2.49 20.46
CA PHE A 100 -2.60 3.46 19.70
C PHE A 100 -2.84 4.88 20.21
N SER A 101 -1.80 5.73 20.12
CA SER A 101 -1.94 7.16 20.36
C SER A 101 -2.84 7.80 19.30
N GLN A 102 -3.66 8.78 19.71
CA GLN A 102 -4.45 9.56 18.77
C GLN A 102 -3.69 10.77 18.21
N GLY A 103 -2.57 11.16 18.82
CA GLY A 103 -1.82 12.34 18.44
C GLY A 103 -0.62 12.09 17.50
N ALA A 104 -0.15 10.84 17.41
CA ALA A 104 1.00 10.49 16.58
C ALA A 104 0.94 9.02 16.16
N VAL A 105 1.47 8.73 14.97
CA VAL A 105 1.59 7.36 14.46
C VAL A 105 2.81 6.68 15.09
N ASP A 106 2.58 5.57 15.78
CA ASP A 106 3.63 4.62 16.15
C ASP A 106 3.83 3.64 14.97
N TYR A 107 4.75 3.98 14.07
CA TYR A 107 4.98 3.19 12.86
C TYR A 107 5.43 1.76 13.17
N LEU A 108 6.22 1.52 14.21
CA LEU A 108 6.68 0.18 14.56
C LEU A 108 5.50 -0.72 14.94
N ARG A 109 4.64 -0.25 15.84
CA ARG A 109 3.47 -1.01 16.29
C ARG A 109 2.40 -1.13 15.18
N ALA A 110 2.18 -0.08 14.41
CA ALA A 110 1.25 -0.09 13.29
C ALA A 110 1.70 -1.08 12.20
N THR A 111 3.00 -1.10 11.88
CA THR A 111 3.58 -2.07 10.93
C THR A 111 3.37 -3.50 11.42
N ALA A 112 3.74 -3.81 12.66
CA ALA A 112 3.59 -5.16 13.22
C ALA A 112 2.12 -5.63 13.20
N TYR A 113 1.19 -4.73 13.53
CA TYR A 113 -0.25 -5.03 13.47
C TYR A 113 -0.74 -5.28 12.03
N LYS A 114 -0.40 -4.39 11.09
CA LYS A 114 -0.81 -4.51 9.67
C LYS A 114 -0.20 -5.76 9.01
N GLU A 115 1.06 -6.08 9.28
CA GLU A 115 1.71 -7.30 8.78
C GLU A 115 1.01 -8.58 9.26
N LYS A 116 0.63 -8.62 10.54
CA LYS A 116 -0.16 -9.73 11.09
C LYS A 116 -1.47 -9.92 10.32
N ILE A 117 -2.21 -8.84 10.09
CA ILE A 117 -3.49 -8.85 9.38
C ILE A 117 -3.31 -9.27 7.92
N LEU A 118 -2.34 -8.70 7.22
CA LEU A 118 -2.05 -9.01 5.83
C LEU A 118 -1.58 -10.46 5.65
N THR A 119 -0.87 -11.01 6.65
CA THR A 119 -0.50 -12.43 6.66
C THR A 119 -1.74 -13.34 6.74
N VAL A 120 -2.72 -12.99 7.55
CA VAL A 120 -3.99 -13.74 7.63
C VAL A 120 -4.76 -13.64 6.29
N ALA A 121 -4.82 -12.44 5.72
CA ALA A 121 -5.47 -12.19 4.44
C ALA A 121 -4.80 -13.02 3.31
N TRP A 122 -3.47 -13.03 3.24
CA TRP A 122 -2.71 -13.84 2.28
C TRP A 122 -3.01 -15.34 2.40
N ARG A 123 -2.97 -15.89 3.62
CA ARG A 123 -3.28 -17.30 3.85
C ARG A 123 -4.68 -17.66 3.37
N ARG A 124 -5.66 -16.79 3.60
CA ARG A 124 -7.05 -17.00 3.15
C ARG A 124 -7.17 -16.87 1.64
N PHE A 125 -6.50 -15.90 1.05
CA PHE A 125 -6.45 -15.73 -0.39
C PHE A 125 -5.91 -16.99 -1.09
N LYS A 126 -4.78 -17.52 -0.65
CA LYS A 126 -4.22 -18.76 -1.21
C LYS A 126 -5.15 -19.96 -1.10
N GLY A 127 -5.87 -20.08 0.00
CA GLY A 127 -6.68 -21.27 0.27
C GLY A 127 -8.11 -21.21 -0.25
N ARG A 128 -8.72 -20.01 -0.32
CA ARG A 128 -10.17 -19.88 -0.53
C ARG A 128 -10.56 -18.57 -1.25
N ALA A 129 -9.70 -17.97 -2.02
CA ALA A 129 -10.08 -16.76 -2.76
C ALA A 129 -11.28 -17.03 -3.67
N LYS A 130 -12.21 -16.07 -3.72
CA LYS A 130 -13.27 -16.06 -4.73
C LYS A 130 -12.61 -16.00 -6.11
N LYS A 131 -13.17 -16.70 -7.09
CA LYS A 131 -12.65 -16.75 -8.47
C LYS A 131 -12.45 -15.36 -9.07
N ASP A 132 -13.38 -14.45 -8.83
CA ASP A 132 -13.30 -13.06 -9.28
C ASP A 132 -12.08 -12.33 -8.68
N LEU A 133 -11.87 -12.43 -7.36
CA LEU A 133 -10.75 -11.79 -6.68
C LEU A 133 -9.41 -12.33 -7.20
N PHE A 134 -9.33 -13.63 -7.44
CA PHE A 134 -8.15 -14.26 -7.99
C PHE A 134 -7.86 -13.78 -9.42
N SER A 135 -8.88 -13.70 -10.28
CA SER A 135 -8.75 -13.19 -11.65
C SER A 135 -8.33 -11.71 -11.67
N ARG A 136 -8.85 -10.88 -10.76
CA ARG A 136 -8.42 -9.47 -10.63
C ARG A 136 -6.93 -9.37 -10.23
N TRP A 137 -6.48 -10.23 -9.32
CA TRP A 137 -5.08 -10.28 -8.92
C TRP A 137 -4.17 -10.74 -10.06
N GLU A 138 -4.53 -11.81 -10.80
CA GLU A 138 -3.76 -12.26 -11.95
C GLU A 138 -3.64 -11.17 -13.02
N LYS A 139 -4.76 -10.51 -13.34
CA LYS A 139 -4.78 -9.39 -14.27
C LYS A 139 -3.85 -8.26 -13.80
N PHE A 140 -3.91 -7.89 -12.52
CA PHE A 140 -3.02 -6.88 -11.96
C PHE A 140 -1.55 -7.27 -12.09
N CYS A 141 -1.18 -8.51 -11.77
CA CYS A 141 0.18 -9.00 -11.92
C CYS A 141 0.67 -8.95 -13.38
N MET A 142 -0.19 -9.33 -14.33
CA MET A 142 0.13 -9.30 -15.76
C MET A 142 0.34 -7.85 -16.25
N GLU A 143 -0.55 -6.94 -15.90
CA GLU A 143 -0.49 -5.54 -16.34
C GLU A 143 0.68 -4.76 -15.71
N ASN A 144 1.16 -5.18 -14.55
CA ASN A 144 2.19 -4.50 -13.77
C ASN A 144 3.53 -5.25 -13.71
N GLY A 145 3.67 -6.37 -14.43
CA GLY A 145 4.85 -7.24 -14.38
C GLY A 145 6.17 -6.51 -14.63
N PHE A 146 6.17 -5.43 -15.43
CA PHE A 146 7.37 -4.64 -15.77
C PHE A 146 8.11 -4.04 -14.55
N TRP A 147 7.39 -3.76 -13.46
CA TRP A 147 7.99 -3.28 -12.20
C TRP A 147 7.77 -4.25 -11.04
N LEU A 148 6.60 -4.89 -10.99
CA LEU A 148 6.14 -5.70 -9.87
C LEU A 148 7.00 -6.95 -9.65
N ASP A 149 7.46 -7.59 -10.71
CA ASP A 149 8.29 -8.79 -10.64
C ASP A 149 9.66 -8.51 -10.02
N GLY A 150 10.27 -7.40 -10.42
CA GLY A 150 11.55 -6.96 -9.85
C GLY A 150 11.41 -6.51 -8.41
N PHE A 151 10.37 -5.74 -8.13
CA PHE A 151 10.08 -5.23 -6.80
C PHE A 151 9.77 -6.35 -5.79
N SER A 152 8.87 -7.28 -6.15
CA SER A 152 8.48 -8.36 -5.25
C SER A 152 9.63 -9.32 -4.94
N LEU A 153 10.49 -9.62 -5.91
CA LEU A 153 11.71 -10.37 -5.67
C LEU A 153 12.67 -9.61 -4.73
N PHE A 154 12.88 -8.32 -4.97
CA PHE A 154 13.72 -7.48 -4.10
C PHE A 154 13.21 -7.49 -2.67
N ARG A 155 11.90 -7.32 -2.46
CA ARG A 155 11.28 -7.33 -1.13
C ARG A 155 11.42 -8.69 -0.44
N ALA A 156 11.20 -9.78 -1.16
CA ALA A 156 11.37 -11.12 -0.63
C ALA A 156 12.81 -11.37 -0.17
N LEU A 157 13.80 -10.95 -0.97
CA LEU A 157 15.22 -11.02 -0.61
C LEU A 157 15.55 -10.11 0.59
N GLN A 158 15.06 -8.88 0.60
CA GLN A 158 15.27 -7.93 1.71
C GLN A 158 14.78 -8.51 3.03
N LEU A 159 13.59 -9.12 3.06
CA LEU A 159 13.05 -9.78 4.26
C LEU A 159 13.88 -11.01 4.66
N ARG A 160 14.30 -11.84 3.69
CA ARG A 160 15.17 -12.98 3.93
C ARG A 160 16.50 -12.59 4.59
N PHE A 161 17.08 -11.48 4.16
CA PHE A 161 18.32 -10.93 4.70
C PHE A 161 18.08 -9.92 5.85
N GLN A 162 16.93 -10.00 6.52
CA GLN A 162 16.63 -9.21 7.73
C GLN A 162 16.78 -7.70 7.52
N ASN A 163 16.47 -7.21 6.33
CA ASN A 163 16.55 -5.80 5.92
C ASN A 163 17.97 -5.19 5.91
N ILE A 164 19.03 -5.99 5.88
CA ILE A 164 20.37 -5.45 5.59
C ILE A 164 20.41 -4.85 4.18
N SER A 165 21.35 -3.94 3.97
CA SER A 165 21.52 -3.29 2.65
C SER A 165 21.75 -4.33 1.55
N TRP A 166 21.14 -4.13 0.37
CA TRP A 166 21.35 -5.01 -0.78
C TRP A 166 22.85 -5.07 -1.21
N SER A 167 23.63 -4.05 -0.89
CA SER A 167 25.07 -4.01 -1.14
C SER A 167 25.86 -5.05 -0.32
N GLU A 168 25.25 -5.53 0.76
CA GLU A 168 25.83 -6.54 1.66
C GLU A 168 25.31 -7.97 1.36
N TRP A 169 24.42 -8.13 0.38
CA TRP A 169 23.93 -9.44 -0.02
C TRP A 169 25.02 -10.30 -0.68
N PRO A 170 24.86 -11.62 -0.74
CA PRO A 170 25.76 -12.49 -1.48
C PRO A 170 26.01 -11.96 -2.89
N ARG A 171 27.28 -12.01 -3.31
CA ARG A 171 27.76 -11.37 -4.53
C ARG A 171 26.90 -11.70 -5.76
N GLU A 172 26.48 -12.96 -5.89
CA GLU A 172 25.71 -13.45 -7.04
C GLU A 172 24.32 -12.77 -7.10
N LEU A 173 23.68 -12.52 -5.95
CA LEU A 173 22.40 -11.83 -5.85
C LEU A 173 22.57 -10.31 -6.01
N ARG A 174 23.60 -9.74 -5.36
CA ARG A 174 23.96 -8.33 -5.48
C ARG A 174 24.25 -7.94 -6.92
N ASP A 175 25.08 -8.74 -7.61
CA ASP A 175 25.50 -8.55 -8.99
C ASP A 175 24.44 -9.06 -9.99
N ARG A 176 23.27 -9.47 -9.53
CA ARG A 176 22.08 -9.91 -10.29
C ARG A 176 22.39 -11.05 -11.28
N ARG A 177 23.22 -12.04 -10.89
CA ARG A 177 23.54 -13.20 -11.71
C ARG A 177 22.26 -13.99 -11.99
N TYR A 178 22.04 -14.33 -13.26
CA TYR A 178 20.81 -14.98 -13.75
C TYR A 178 20.44 -16.24 -12.96
N GLU A 179 21.39 -17.16 -12.76
CA GLU A 179 21.13 -18.41 -12.05
C GLU A 179 20.80 -18.20 -10.58
N ALA A 180 21.45 -17.25 -9.91
CA ALA A 180 21.15 -16.91 -8.52
C ALA A 180 19.75 -16.29 -8.39
N LEU A 181 19.37 -15.37 -9.29
CA LEU A 181 18.02 -14.80 -9.30
C LEU A 181 16.96 -15.85 -9.62
N ARG A 182 17.24 -16.77 -10.55
CA ARG A 182 16.35 -17.89 -10.89
C ARG A 182 16.13 -18.82 -9.70
N ALA A 183 17.20 -19.19 -9.00
CA ALA A 183 17.13 -20.01 -7.79
C ALA A 183 16.33 -19.30 -6.69
N ALA A 184 16.61 -18.01 -6.43
CA ALA A 184 15.91 -17.21 -5.46
C ALA A 184 14.41 -17.08 -5.79
N LYS A 185 14.03 -16.85 -7.04
CA LYS A 185 12.63 -16.82 -7.48
C LYS A 185 11.89 -18.12 -7.19
N LYS A 186 12.55 -19.26 -7.36
CA LYS A 186 11.97 -20.57 -7.07
C LYS A 186 11.80 -20.77 -5.56
N GLU A 187 12.84 -20.47 -4.80
CA GLU A 187 12.86 -20.66 -3.34
C GLU A 187 11.88 -19.73 -2.62
N LEU A 188 11.81 -18.45 -3.01
CA LEU A 188 11.00 -17.41 -2.39
C LEU A 188 9.67 -17.17 -3.11
N SER A 189 9.16 -18.17 -3.80
CA SER A 189 7.97 -18.02 -4.65
C SER A 189 6.72 -17.60 -3.85
N ASP A 190 6.54 -18.05 -2.60
CA ASP A 190 5.42 -17.68 -1.75
C ASP A 190 5.54 -16.23 -1.25
N GLU A 191 6.73 -15.81 -0.85
CA GLU A 191 7.04 -14.45 -0.41
C GLU A 191 6.86 -13.45 -1.55
N ILE A 192 7.32 -13.78 -2.74
CA ILE A 192 7.14 -12.96 -3.95
C ILE A 192 5.65 -12.78 -4.24
N ARG A 193 4.88 -13.87 -4.27
CA ARG A 193 3.43 -13.80 -4.52
C ARG A 193 2.69 -13.04 -3.42
N ARG A 194 3.15 -13.12 -2.17
CA ARG A 194 2.60 -12.34 -1.06
C ARG A 194 2.83 -10.84 -1.27
N GLU A 195 4.03 -10.43 -1.68
CA GLU A 195 4.29 -9.02 -2.00
C GLU A 195 3.46 -8.53 -3.19
N GLN A 196 3.32 -9.34 -4.25
CA GLN A 196 2.43 -9.04 -5.37
C GLN A 196 0.97 -8.87 -4.90
N PHE A 197 0.52 -9.71 -3.97
CA PHE A 197 -0.81 -9.61 -3.39
C PHE A 197 -0.98 -8.33 -2.55
N HIS A 198 0.02 -7.94 -1.74
CA HIS A 198 -0.04 -6.67 -1.00
C HIS A 198 -0.16 -5.48 -1.94
N GLN A 199 0.60 -5.46 -3.02
CA GLN A 199 0.51 -4.41 -4.02
C GLN A 199 -0.85 -4.41 -4.72
N PHE A 200 -1.38 -5.56 -5.10
CA PHE A 200 -2.72 -5.67 -5.65
C PHE A 200 -3.78 -5.06 -4.70
N LEU A 201 -3.77 -5.43 -3.43
CA LEU A 201 -4.72 -4.89 -2.45
C LEU A 201 -4.62 -3.37 -2.31
N PHE A 202 -3.38 -2.85 -2.27
CA PHE A 202 -3.15 -1.41 -2.22
C PHE A 202 -3.77 -0.70 -3.44
N PHE A 203 -3.44 -1.15 -4.64
CA PHE A 203 -3.90 -0.51 -5.87
C PHE A 203 -5.40 -0.67 -6.10
N ASP A 204 -5.98 -1.78 -5.68
CA ASP A 204 -7.43 -1.99 -5.77
C ASP A 204 -8.19 -0.99 -4.86
N GLN A 205 -7.79 -0.89 -3.60
CA GLN A 205 -8.37 0.09 -2.66
C GLN A 205 -8.09 1.53 -3.09
N TRP A 206 -6.89 1.82 -3.56
CA TRP A 206 -6.52 3.13 -4.08
C TRP A 206 -7.37 3.56 -5.29
N ARG A 207 -7.62 2.64 -6.22
CA ARG A 207 -8.49 2.87 -7.38
C ARG A 207 -9.92 3.20 -6.94
N LEU A 208 -10.45 2.47 -5.97
CA LEU A 208 -11.79 2.73 -5.41
C LEU A 208 -11.88 4.10 -4.74
N LEU A 209 -10.90 4.45 -3.92
CA LEU A 209 -10.87 5.76 -3.27
C LEU A 209 -10.75 6.90 -4.29
N LYS A 210 -9.89 6.76 -5.30
CA LYS A 210 -9.79 7.75 -6.38
C LYS A 210 -11.10 7.92 -7.14
N LYS A 211 -11.77 6.82 -7.44
CA LYS A 211 -13.09 6.87 -8.09
C LYS A 211 -14.09 7.62 -7.21
N TYR A 212 -14.13 7.32 -5.92
CA TYR A 212 -15.02 7.98 -4.97
C TYR A 212 -14.78 9.49 -4.88
N CYS A 213 -13.52 9.92 -4.85
CA CYS A 213 -13.16 11.33 -4.93
C CYS A 213 -13.66 11.98 -6.21
N HIS A 214 -13.39 11.35 -7.36
CA HIS A 214 -13.81 11.85 -8.67
C HIS A 214 -15.33 12.01 -8.77
N ASP A 215 -16.09 11.02 -8.31
CA ASP A 215 -17.56 11.03 -8.32
C ASP A 215 -18.15 12.18 -7.48
N ARG A 216 -17.34 12.77 -6.55
CA ARG A 216 -17.68 13.93 -5.71
C ARG A 216 -17.03 15.24 -6.15
N GLY A 217 -16.41 15.25 -7.31
CA GLY A 217 -15.72 16.44 -7.85
C GLY A 217 -14.42 16.79 -7.12
N ILE A 218 -13.87 15.90 -6.30
CA ILE A 218 -12.60 16.08 -5.59
C ILE A 218 -11.47 15.48 -6.43
N LEU A 219 -10.45 16.27 -6.72
CA LEU A 219 -9.24 15.82 -7.41
C LEU A 219 -8.13 15.58 -6.37
N ILE A 220 -7.56 14.37 -6.38
CA ILE A 220 -6.38 14.06 -5.58
C ILE A 220 -5.15 14.61 -6.30
N VAL A 221 -4.43 15.50 -5.61
CA VAL A 221 -3.16 16.08 -6.07
C VAL A 221 -2.04 15.47 -5.24
N ARG A 222 -1.06 14.85 -5.91
CA ARG A 222 0.17 14.40 -5.26
C ARG A 222 1.25 15.43 -5.50
N LEU A 223 2.04 15.72 -4.47
CA LEU A 223 3.33 16.38 -4.67
C LEU A 223 4.21 15.36 -5.41
N SER A 224 4.35 15.52 -6.71
CA SER A 224 5.44 14.88 -7.46
C SER A 224 6.63 15.83 -7.40
N GLU A 225 7.79 15.32 -7.05
CA GLU A 225 9.02 15.96 -7.48
C GLU A 225 9.04 15.82 -9.01
N ASP A 226 8.97 16.95 -9.73
CA ASP A 226 9.21 17.03 -11.17
C ASP A 226 10.69 16.74 -11.45
#